data_d75cca1e7a3f7d2a643803b969f3734e
#
_entry.id   d75cca1e7a3f7d2a643803b969f3734e
#
_cell.length_a   1.000
_cell.length_b   1.000
_cell.length_c   1.000
_cell.angle_alpha   90.00
_cell.angle_beta   90.00
_cell.angle_gamma   90.00
#
_symmetry.space_group_name_H-M   'P 1'
#
loop_
_entity.id
_entity.type
_entity.pdbx_description
1 polymer ?
#
loop_
_entity_poly.entity_id
_entity_poly.type
_entity_poly.pdbx_seq_one_letter_code
_entity_poly.pdbx_strand_id
1 'polypeptide(L)'
;MSQRFAVRMDVALPPDLDPAERADLLAREKAWSQQWQRSGHWQHIWRCVGEFANLSIFEVDGNEQLHEILWGLPLFPYMTMTVTALTGHPSDIALGR
;
A
#
# COMPACT_ATOMS: atom_id res chain seq x y z
N MET A 1 -18.23 -0.59 9.67
CA MET A 1 -17.08 -0.87 10.52
C MET A 1 -15.82 -0.93 9.69
N SER A 2 -14.73 -0.39 10.19
CA SER A 2 -13.48 -0.42 9.46
C SER A 2 -12.63 -1.63 9.84
N GLN A 3 -11.80 -2.06 8.90
CA GLN A 3 -10.84 -3.13 9.10
C GLN A 3 -9.45 -2.60 8.76
N ARG A 4 -8.46 -3.06 9.50
CA ARG A 4 -7.08 -2.63 9.32
C ARG A 4 -6.23 -3.75 8.73
N PHE A 5 -5.37 -3.37 7.81
CA PHE A 5 -4.46 -4.31 7.15
C PHE A 5 -3.07 -3.72 7.06
N ALA A 6 -2.06 -4.59 7.24
CA ALA A 6 -0.69 -4.28 6.88
C ALA A 6 -0.42 -4.92 5.51
N VAL A 7 0.16 -4.16 4.60
CA VAL A 7 0.51 -4.67 3.27
C VAL A 7 1.96 -4.34 2.99
N ARG A 8 2.76 -5.38 2.78
CA ARG A 8 4.12 -5.22 2.27
C ARG A 8 4.06 -5.30 0.75
N MET A 9 4.66 -4.33 0.09
CA MET A 9 4.71 -4.24 -1.37
C MET A 9 6.17 -4.24 -1.82
N ASP A 10 6.56 -5.28 -2.55
CA ASP A 10 7.89 -5.38 -3.17
C ASP A 10 7.74 -5.10 -4.66
N VAL A 11 8.52 -4.16 -5.19
CA VAL A 11 8.41 -3.74 -6.58
C VAL A 11 9.61 -4.23 -7.38
N ALA A 12 9.35 -4.86 -8.51
CA ALA A 12 10.38 -5.31 -9.44
C ALA A 12 10.01 -4.84 -10.85
N LEU A 13 10.54 -3.67 -11.24
CA LEU A 13 10.33 -3.15 -12.57
C LEU A 13 11.25 -3.85 -13.57
N PRO A 14 10.77 -4.09 -14.82
CA PRO A 14 11.66 -4.62 -15.85
C PRO A 14 12.86 -3.72 -16.07
N PRO A 15 14.08 -4.26 -16.15
CA PRO A 15 15.28 -3.43 -16.31
C PRO A 15 15.35 -2.73 -17.68
N ASP A 16 14.61 -3.24 -18.66
CA ASP A 16 14.54 -2.69 -20.01
C ASP A 16 13.35 -1.75 -20.22
N LEU A 17 12.63 -1.42 -19.16
CA LEU A 17 11.50 -0.49 -19.25
C LEU A 17 11.99 0.88 -19.70
N ASP A 18 11.31 1.45 -20.70
CA ASP A 18 11.65 2.77 -21.22
C ASP A 18 11.64 3.81 -20.09
N PRO A 19 12.67 4.68 -20.00
CA PRO A 19 12.75 5.67 -18.91
C PRO A 19 11.54 6.59 -18.82
N ALA A 20 10.95 6.98 -19.95
CA ALA A 20 9.75 7.83 -19.94
C ALA A 20 8.53 7.07 -19.42
N GLU A 21 8.37 5.80 -19.79
CA GLU A 21 7.30 4.95 -19.28
C GLU A 21 7.47 4.70 -17.77
N ARG A 22 8.72 4.48 -17.35
CA ARG A 22 9.02 4.29 -15.94
C ARG A 22 8.64 5.53 -15.13
N ALA A 23 9.02 6.72 -15.60
CA ALA A 23 8.68 7.97 -14.92
C ALA A 23 7.17 8.18 -14.85
N ASP A 24 6.45 7.87 -15.92
CA ASP A 24 4.99 7.98 -15.95
C ASP A 24 4.32 7.01 -14.96
N LEU A 25 4.76 5.76 -14.94
CA LEU A 25 4.25 4.77 -13.99
C LEU A 25 4.45 5.23 -12.55
N LEU A 26 5.65 5.72 -12.22
CA LEU A 26 5.95 6.17 -10.85
C LEU A 26 5.12 7.40 -10.48
N ALA A 27 4.89 8.32 -11.42
CA ALA A 27 4.07 9.50 -11.17
C ALA A 27 2.60 9.13 -10.94
N ARG A 28 2.06 8.21 -11.73
CA ARG A 28 0.68 7.72 -11.55
C ARG A 28 0.52 6.92 -10.27
N GLU A 29 1.51 6.12 -9.92
CA GLU A 29 1.54 5.38 -8.66
C GLU A 29 1.47 6.33 -7.47
N LYS A 30 2.29 7.38 -7.48
CA LYS A 30 2.30 8.40 -6.45
C LYS A 30 0.94 9.08 -6.33
N ALA A 31 0.33 9.47 -7.44
CA ALA A 31 -0.97 10.12 -7.46
C ALA A 31 -2.07 9.22 -6.88
N TRP A 32 -2.10 7.94 -7.25
CA TRP A 32 -3.06 6.96 -6.73
C TRP A 32 -2.91 6.80 -5.22
N SER A 33 -1.69 6.58 -4.75
CA SER A 33 -1.44 6.40 -3.32
C SER A 33 -1.82 7.64 -2.51
N GLN A 34 -1.52 8.82 -3.01
CA GLN A 34 -1.83 10.07 -2.30
C GLN A 34 -3.33 10.35 -2.26
N GLN A 35 -4.08 9.96 -3.28
CA GLN A 35 -5.53 10.04 -3.27
C GLN A 35 -6.12 9.25 -2.09
N TRP A 36 -5.67 8.02 -1.89
CA TRP A 36 -6.15 7.19 -0.79
C TRP A 36 -5.58 7.61 0.57
N GLN A 37 -4.41 8.23 0.59
CA GLN A 37 -3.89 8.83 1.81
C GLN A 37 -4.76 10.01 2.26
N ARG A 38 -5.15 10.87 1.33
CA ARG A 38 -6.02 12.03 1.63
C ARG A 38 -7.40 11.60 2.10
N SER A 39 -7.90 10.49 1.59
CA SER A 39 -9.22 9.96 2.02
C SER A 39 -9.17 9.29 3.39
N GLY A 40 -7.97 9.07 3.96
CA GLY A 40 -7.79 8.41 5.24
C GLY A 40 -7.74 6.89 5.19
N HIS A 41 -7.90 6.30 4.01
CA HIS A 41 -7.88 4.84 3.88
C HIS A 41 -6.48 4.27 3.89
N TRP A 42 -5.50 4.97 3.30
CA TRP A 42 -4.09 4.59 3.31
C TRP A 42 -3.41 5.41 4.40
N GLN A 43 -3.33 4.86 5.60
CA GLN A 43 -2.95 5.62 6.78
C GLN A 43 -1.45 5.85 6.92
N HIS A 44 -0.65 4.85 6.56
CA HIS A 44 0.80 4.92 6.67
C HIS A 44 1.46 4.25 5.49
N ILE A 45 2.58 4.80 5.07
CA ILE A 45 3.46 4.20 4.07
C ILE A 45 4.90 4.47 4.48
N TRP A 46 5.69 3.42 4.66
CA TRP A 46 7.11 3.52 4.99
C TRP A 46 7.95 2.79 3.97
N ARG A 47 9.06 3.41 3.60
CA ARG A 47 10.07 2.75 2.78
C ARG A 47 10.78 1.70 3.60
N CYS A 48 10.89 0.46 3.10
CA CYS A 48 11.76 -0.54 3.70
C CYS A 48 13.21 -0.18 3.40
N VAL A 49 14.02 -0.08 4.44
CA VAL A 49 15.40 0.39 4.30
C VAL A 49 16.19 -0.50 3.35
N GLY A 50 16.80 0.12 2.33
CA GLY A 50 17.65 -0.59 1.38
C GLY A 50 16.92 -1.38 0.31
N GLU A 51 15.57 -1.29 0.23
CA GLU A 51 14.78 -2.08 -0.70
C GLU A 51 13.83 -1.20 -1.52
N PHE A 52 13.51 -1.63 -2.74
CA PHE A 52 12.42 -1.03 -3.49
C PHE A 52 11.10 -1.66 -3.05
N ALA A 53 10.76 -1.39 -1.81
CA ALA A 53 9.61 -1.98 -1.13
C ALA A 53 9.05 -1.00 -0.11
N ASN A 54 7.78 -1.15 0.22
CA ASN A 54 7.17 -0.38 1.30
C ASN A 54 6.34 -1.28 2.20
N LEU A 55 6.15 -0.81 3.42
CA LEU A 55 5.18 -1.37 4.35
C LEU A 55 4.10 -0.31 4.56
N SER A 56 2.86 -0.68 4.30
CA SER A 56 1.72 0.22 4.35
C SER A 56 0.67 -0.27 5.31
N ILE A 57 -0.04 0.68 5.93
CA ILE A 57 -1.18 0.39 6.80
C ILE A 57 -2.42 1.01 6.15
N PHE A 58 -3.44 0.19 6.00
CA PHE A 58 -4.74 0.60 5.46
C PHE A 58 -5.82 0.45 6.51
N GLU A 59 -6.76 1.38 6.53
CA GLU A 59 -8.01 1.23 7.25
C GLU A 59 -9.14 1.41 6.25
N VAL A 60 -9.86 0.34 6.01
CA VAL A 60 -10.85 0.22 4.93
C VAL A 60 -12.13 -0.41 5.44
N ASP A 61 -13.20 -0.35 4.64
CA ASP A 61 -14.48 -0.93 5.03
C ASP A 61 -14.44 -2.46 5.05
N GLY A 62 -13.57 -3.05 4.25
CA GLY A 62 -13.44 -4.50 4.18
C GLY A 62 -12.51 -4.94 3.06
N ASN A 63 -12.50 -6.24 2.82
CA ASN A 63 -11.62 -6.87 1.83
C ASN A 63 -11.82 -6.29 0.42
N GLU A 64 -13.05 -6.02 0.04
CA GLU A 64 -13.36 -5.53 -1.31
C GLU A 64 -12.74 -4.16 -1.56
N GLN A 65 -12.84 -3.25 -0.61
CA GLN A 65 -12.24 -1.93 -0.74
C GLN A 65 -10.71 -2.00 -0.78
N LEU A 66 -10.11 -2.84 0.06
CA LEU A 66 -8.66 -3.03 0.02
C LEU A 66 -8.24 -3.58 -1.35
N HIS A 67 -8.96 -4.56 -1.85
CA HIS A 67 -8.67 -5.14 -3.17
C HIS A 67 -8.75 -4.08 -4.27
N GLU A 68 -9.77 -3.22 -4.24
CA GLU A 68 -9.91 -2.12 -5.19
C GLU A 68 -8.68 -1.20 -5.18
N ILE A 69 -8.24 -0.83 -3.99
CA ILE A 69 -7.08 0.04 -3.84
C ILE A 69 -5.82 -0.61 -4.41
N LEU A 70 -5.56 -1.86 -4.01
CA LEU A 70 -4.34 -2.57 -4.41
C LEU A 70 -4.34 -2.91 -5.90
N TRP A 71 -5.48 -3.39 -6.41
CA TRP A 71 -5.62 -3.75 -7.82
C TRP A 71 -5.48 -2.54 -8.74
N GLY A 72 -5.88 -1.37 -8.28
CA GLY A 72 -5.80 -0.13 -9.04
C GLY A 72 -4.42 0.52 -9.08
N LEU A 73 -3.45 0.01 -8.30
CA LEU A 73 -2.11 0.56 -8.31
C LEU A 73 -1.46 0.38 -9.68
N PRO A 74 -0.96 1.45 -10.31
CA PRO A 74 -0.26 1.33 -11.61
C PRO A 74 0.91 0.36 -11.60
N LEU A 75 1.61 0.23 -10.47
CA LEU A 75 2.71 -0.72 -10.32
C LEU A 75 2.27 -2.14 -9.96
N PHE A 76 0.97 -2.38 -9.80
CA PHE A 76 0.47 -3.69 -9.35
C PHE A 76 1.06 -4.86 -10.16
N PRO A 77 1.15 -4.81 -11.50
CA PRO A 77 1.72 -5.92 -12.26
C PRO A 77 3.18 -6.24 -11.95
N TYR A 78 3.88 -5.32 -11.32
CA TYR A 78 5.29 -5.45 -10.97
C TYR A 78 5.51 -5.63 -9.49
N MET A 79 4.44 -5.87 -8.73
CA MET A 79 4.50 -6.00 -7.28
C MET A 79 4.28 -7.43 -6.82
N THR A 80 5.00 -7.78 -5.75
CA THR A 80 4.67 -8.93 -4.90
C THR A 80 4.15 -8.35 -3.59
N MET A 81 2.95 -8.76 -3.19
CA MET A 81 2.30 -8.23 -1.99
C MET A 81 2.10 -9.31 -0.95
N THR A 82 2.26 -8.92 0.31
CA THR A 82 1.86 -9.74 1.46
C THR A 82 0.87 -8.94 2.28
N VAL A 83 -0.35 -9.45 2.41
CA VAL A 83 -1.45 -8.80 3.11
C VAL A 83 -1.67 -9.50 4.45
N THR A 84 -1.68 -8.74 5.52
CA THR A 84 -1.92 -9.24 6.87
C THR A 84 -3.08 -8.47 7.49
N ALA A 85 -4.15 -9.16 7.84
CA ALA A 85 -5.28 -8.56 8.56
C ALA A 85 -4.86 -8.30 10.01
N LEU A 86 -5.21 -7.13 10.52
CA LEU A 86 -4.82 -6.71 11.87
C LEU A 86 -6.04 -6.45 12.71
N THR A 87 -5.89 -6.71 14.01
CA THR A 87 -6.87 -6.31 15.04
C THR A 87 -6.14 -5.79 16.26
N GLY A 88 -6.86 -5.14 17.16
CA GLY A 88 -6.26 -4.65 18.40
C GLY A 88 -5.68 -5.80 19.24
N HIS A 89 -4.49 -5.59 19.77
CA HIS A 89 -3.85 -6.55 20.67
C HIS A 89 -4.18 -6.19 22.14
N PRO A 90 -4.58 -7.15 22.98
CA PRO A 90 -4.97 -6.83 24.36
C PRO A 90 -3.83 -6.25 25.22
N SER A 91 -2.59 -6.46 24.82
CA SER A 91 -1.42 -5.91 25.51
C SER A 91 -0.97 -4.54 25.00
N ASP A 92 -1.65 -4.00 23.99
CA ASP A 92 -1.35 -2.66 23.48
C ASP A 92 -1.84 -1.63 24.51
N ILE A 93 -0.92 -0.82 25.04
CA ILE A 93 -1.27 0.22 26.03
C ILE A 93 -2.17 1.31 25.45
N ALA A 94 -2.20 1.44 24.11
CA ALA A 94 -3.06 2.38 23.40
C ALA A 94 -4.48 1.81 23.15
N LEU A 95 -4.70 0.52 23.41
CA LEU A 95 -5.98 -0.11 23.18
C LEU A 95 -7.08 0.56 24.01
N GLY A 96 -8.20 0.86 23.38
CA GLY A 96 -9.34 1.50 24.02
C GLY A 96 -9.31 3.02 23.98
N ARG A 97 -8.34 3.60 23.31
CA ARG A 97 -8.26 5.07 23.13
C ARG A 97 -8.84 5.50 21.80
#